data_62d841df4e036bf120cd95616da0be86
#
_entry.id   62d841df4e036bf120cd95616da0be86
#
_cell.length_a   1.000
_cell.length_b   1.000
_cell.length_c   1.000
_cell.angle_alpha   90.00
_cell.angle_beta   90.00
_cell.angle_gamma   90.00
#
_symmetry.space_group_name_H-M   'P 1'
#
loop_
_entity.id
_entity.type
_entity.pdbx_description
1 polymer ?
#
loop_
_entity_poly.entity_id
_entity_poly.type
_entity_poly.pdbx_seq_one_letter_code
_entity_poly.pdbx_strand_id
1 'polypeptide(L)'
;MKIQYASDLHLEFSDNYSYLKRNPLKPVGDILVLAGDIGYLNDDNYGKHPFWDWASENYKQVIVAIGNHELYKYYDLANMPYGLVCSIRDNVKCYYDAVVRIENVDFIISTLWARIKLEEAYITERGVSDFHRILFNGATLTWDNFNREHDKCFRFIQDKVAKSTAVHIIVVTHHVPSFQLASPDFAGSKINGAFTVELEQYIETSPVEYWIYGHSHRNIDKVIGKTKCESNQL
;
A
#
# COMPACT_ATOMS: atom_id res chain seq x y z
N MET A 1 -0.10 -8.95 -21.17
CA MET A 1 -0.85 -8.57 -19.97
C MET A 1 -0.82 -7.06 -19.81
N LYS A 2 -1.95 -6.40 -19.54
CA LYS A 2 -2.04 -4.97 -19.20
C LYS A 2 -2.37 -4.83 -17.72
N ILE A 3 -1.67 -3.95 -17.01
CA ILE A 3 -1.86 -3.67 -15.59
C ILE A 3 -2.48 -2.29 -15.45
N GLN A 4 -3.56 -2.21 -14.70
CA GLN A 4 -4.16 -0.97 -14.23
C GLN A 4 -3.93 -0.85 -12.74
N TYR A 5 -3.69 0.35 -12.23
CA TYR A 5 -3.48 0.57 -10.81
C TYR A 5 -4.30 1.75 -10.30
N ALA A 6 -4.64 1.69 -9.01
CA ALA A 6 -5.26 2.76 -8.23
C ALA A 6 -4.94 2.56 -6.75
N SER A 7 -5.23 3.55 -5.91
CA SER A 7 -5.14 3.45 -4.46
C SER A 7 -6.02 4.49 -3.76
N ASP A 8 -6.10 4.43 -2.45
CA ASP A 8 -6.74 5.44 -1.60
C ASP A 8 -8.22 5.68 -1.97
N LEU A 9 -8.93 4.60 -2.30
CA LEU A 9 -10.36 4.69 -2.67
C LEU A 9 -11.25 5.00 -1.48
N HIS A 10 -10.81 4.60 -0.26
CA HIS A 10 -11.51 4.89 0.99
C HIS A 10 -13.02 4.66 0.92
N LEU A 11 -13.40 3.46 0.51
CA LEU A 11 -14.82 3.07 0.33
C LEU A 11 -15.61 3.04 1.64
N GLU A 12 -14.94 3.12 2.77
CA GLU A 12 -15.53 3.32 4.10
C GLU A 12 -16.20 4.69 4.24
N PHE A 13 -15.84 5.67 3.40
CA PHE A 13 -16.47 6.99 3.35
C PHE A 13 -17.54 7.03 2.26
N SER A 14 -18.78 7.33 2.66
CA SER A 14 -19.94 7.38 1.76
C SER A 14 -19.77 8.34 0.59
N ASP A 15 -19.03 9.44 0.79
CA ASP A 15 -18.79 10.46 -0.23
C ASP A 15 -17.88 9.94 -1.34
N ASN A 16 -16.81 9.20 -0.98
CA ASN A 16 -15.91 8.56 -1.94
C ASN A 16 -16.64 7.49 -2.74
N TYR A 17 -17.43 6.65 -2.06
CA TYR A 17 -18.25 5.65 -2.77
C TYR A 17 -19.27 6.32 -3.71
N SER A 18 -19.92 7.39 -3.28
CA SER A 18 -20.85 8.16 -4.10
C SER A 18 -20.15 8.83 -5.30
N TYR A 19 -18.92 9.29 -5.11
CA TYR A 19 -18.08 9.83 -6.19
C TYR A 19 -17.74 8.74 -7.21
N LEU A 20 -17.22 7.59 -6.78
CA LEU A 20 -16.88 6.47 -7.66
C LEU A 20 -18.09 5.90 -8.39
N LYS A 21 -19.27 5.93 -7.78
CA LYS A 21 -20.52 5.51 -8.44
C LYS A 21 -20.91 6.42 -9.61
N ARG A 22 -20.59 7.73 -9.50
CA ARG A 22 -20.82 8.73 -10.57
C ARG A 22 -19.67 8.77 -11.57
N ASN A 23 -18.48 8.43 -11.13
CA ASN A 23 -17.24 8.46 -11.92
C ASN A 23 -16.54 7.10 -11.82
N PRO A 24 -17.10 6.03 -12.39
CA PRO A 24 -16.54 4.69 -12.21
C PRO A 24 -15.17 4.58 -12.86
N LEU A 25 -14.30 3.78 -12.26
CA LEU A 25 -13.06 3.36 -12.88
C LEU A 25 -13.39 2.70 -14.23
N LYS A 26 -12.73 3.14 -15.29
CA LYS A 26 -12.89 2.52 -16.62
C LYS A 26 -11.90 1.36 -16.72
N PRO A 27 -12.35 0.10 -16.88
CA PRO A 27 -11.44 -1.02 -17.03
C PRO A 27 -10.62 -0.87 -18.33
N VAL A 28 -9.30 -0.79 -18.18
CA VAL A 28 -8.35 -0.68 -19.30
C VAL A 28 -7.22 -1.71 -19.23
N GLY A 29 -7.16 -2.45 -18.12
CA GLY A 29 -6.17 -3.50 -17.84
C GLY A 29 -6.78 -4.90 -17.75
N ASP A 30 -5.94 -5.92 -17.81
CA ASP A 30 -6.30 -7.30 -17.48
C ASP A 30 -6.26 -7.54 -15.97
N ILE A 31 -5.30 -6.90 -15.29
CA ILE A 31 -5.04 -6.99 -13.87
C ILE A 31 -5.27 -5.61 -13.23
N LEU A 32 -5.97 -5.56 -12.11
CA LEU A 32 -6.07 -4.37 -11.28
C LEU A 32 -5.17 -4.52 -10.05
N VAL A 33 -4.29 -3.55 -9.83
CA VAL A 33 -3.48 -3.40 -8.62
C VAL A 33 -4.04 -2.26 -7.79
N LEU A 34 -4.40 -2.55 -6.56
CA LEU A 34 -4.88 -1.58 -5.58
C LEU A 34 -3.80 -1.41 -4.50
N ALA A 35 -3.15 -0.25 -4.48
CA ALA A 35 -1.99 0.00 -3.60
C ALA A 35 -2.39 0.50 -2.20
N GLY A 36 -3.41 -0.10 -1.60
CA GLY A 36 -3.85 0.12 -0.22
C GLY A 36 -4.91 1.20 -0.06
N ASP A 37 -5.43 1.29 1.15
CA ASP A 37 -6.46 2.23 1.60
C ASP A 37 -7.75 2.14 0.78
N ILE A 38 -8.24 0.92 0.61
CA ILE A 38 -9.53 0.68 -0.05
C ILE A 38 -10.68 0.71 0.94
N GLY A 39 -10.42 0.31 2.20
CA GLY A 39 -11.39 0.36 3.28
C GLY A 39 -10.89 -0.35 4.53
N TYR A 40 -11.76 -0.57 5.52
CA TYR A 40 -11.40 -1.19 6.81
C TYR A 40 -11.53 -2.72 6.74
N LEU A 41 -10.40 -3.44 6.76
CA LEU A 41 -10.40 -4.92 6.72
C LEU A 41 -11.11 -5.53 7.94
N ASN A 42 -11.02 -4.87 9.11
CA ASN A 42 -11.69 -5.27 10.35
C ASN A 42 -13.16 -4.78 10.43
N ASP A 43 -13.80 -4.64 9.28
CA ASP A 43 -15.23 -4.31 9.15
C ASP A 43 -15.95 -5.45 8.45
N ASP A 44 -17.04 -5.95 9.06
CA ASP A 44 -17.89 -7.02 8.50
C ASP A 44 -18.46 -6.70 7.11
N ASN A 45 -18.47 -5.43 6.72
CA ASN A 45 -18.94 -4.96 5.43
C ASN A 45 -17.85 -4.83 4.37
N TYR A 46 -16.57 -4.92 4.75
CA TYR A 46 -15.46 -4.77 3.79
C TYR A 46 -15.61 -5.71 2.60
N GLY A 47 -15.68 -7.01 2.88
CA GLY A 47 -15.86 -8.03 1.84
C GLY A 47 -17.22 -8.03 1.14
N LYS A 48 -18.23 -7.36 1.71
CA LYS A 48 -19.59 -7.26 1.14
C LYS A 48 -19.76 -6.01 0.26
N HIS A 49 -18.76 -5.13 0.18
CA HIS A 49 -18.89 -3.89 -0.57
C HIS A 49 -19.08 -4.18 -2.07
N PRO A 50 -20.06 -3.55 -2.77
CA PRO A 50 -20.37 -3.85 -4.17
C PRO A 50 -19.21 -3.60 -5.15
N PHE A 51 -18.25 -2.78 -4.77
CA PHE A 51 -17.03 -2.55 -5.54
C PHE A 51 -16.27 -3.86 -5.85
N TRP A 52 -16.29 -4.81 -4.92
CA TRP A 52 -15.58 -6.07 -5.10
C TRP A 52 -16.22 -6.98 -6.16
N ASP A 53 -17.55 -6.97 -6.28
CA ASP A 53 -18.25 -7.69 -7.35
C ASP A 53 -17.90 -7.06 -8.68
N TRP A 54 -18.01 -5.73 -8.78
CA TRP A 54 -17.62 -5.00 -9.97
C TRP A 54 -16.14 -5.25 -10.35
N ALA A 55 -15.22 -5.21 -9.41
CA ALA A 55 -13.80 -5.47 -9.68
C ALA A 55 -13.57 -6.92 -10.15
N SER A 56 -14.24 -7.88 -9.51
CA SER A 56 -14.16 -9.30 -9.88
C SER A 56 -14.68 -9.57 -11.30
N GLU A 57 -15.73 -8.88 -11.73
CA GLU A 57 -16.34 -9.04 -13.06
C GLU A 57 -15.51 -8.40 -14.18
N ASN A 58 -14.77 -7.34 -13.87
CA ASN A 58 -14.07 -6.53 -14.88
C ASN A 58 -12.59 -6.87 -15.07
N TYR A 59 -11.97 -7.59 -14.13
CA TYR A 59 -10.55 -7.94 -14.20
C TYR A 59 -10.33 -9.44 -14.02
N LYS A 60 -9.31 -9.98 -14.71
CA LYS A 60 -8.90 -11.38 -14.55
C LYS A 60 -8.40 -11.66 -13.15
N GLN A 61 -7.70 -10.68 -12.55
CA GLN A 61 -7.20 -10.73 -11.19
C GLN A 61 -7.12 -9.33 -10.59
N VAL A 62 -7.44 -9.22 -9.31
CA VAL A 62 -7.30 -8.00 -8.52
C VAL A 62 -6.37 -8.27 -7.35
N ILE A 63 -5.28 -7.51 -7.29
CA ILE A 63 -4.26 -7.55 -6.27
C ILE A 63 -4.47 -6.34 -5.37
N VAL A 64 -4.72 -6.55 -4.08
CA VAL A 64 -4.92 -5.48 -3.10
C VAL A 64 -3.78 -5.51 -2.10
N ALA A 65 -2.93 -4.49 -2.07
CA ALA A 65 -1.99 -4.28 -0.98
C ALA A 65 -2.76 -3.75 0.25
N ILE A 66 -2.38 -4.18 1.44
CA ILE A 66 -2.93 -3.63 2.68
C ILE A 66 -2.25 -2.29 2.95
N GLY A 67 -3.06 -1.23 3.11
CA GLY A 67 -2.64 0.08 3.61
C GLY A 67 -2.86 0.20 5.12
N ASN A 68 -2.69 1.40 5.67
CA ASN A 68 -2.93 1.64 7.09
C ASN A 68 -4.43 1.66 7.44
N HIS A 69 -5.30 2.17 6.54
CA HIS A 69 -6.75 2.17 6.78
C HIS A 69 -7.36 0.77 6.84
N GLU A 70 -6.82 -0.20 6.12
CA GLU A 70 -7.24 -1.60 6.27
C GLU A 70 -7.12 -2.09 7.71
N LEU A 71 -6.19 -1.53 8.50
CA LEU A 71 -5.93 -1.90 9.90
C LEU A 71 -6.66 -1.03 10.92
N TYR A 72 -7.42 -0.03 10.48
CA TYR A 72 -8.23 0.77 11.39
C TYR A 72 -9.35 -0.08 12.02
N LYS A 73 -10.08 0.48 12.99
CA LYS A 73 -10.99 -0.26 13.88
C LYS A 73 -10.26 -1.26 14.77
N TYR A 74 -9.08 -0.84 15.26
CA TYR A 74 -8.33 -1.57 16.29
C TYR A 74 -7.87 -2.98 15.86
N TYR A 75 -7.52 -3.14 14.58
CA TYR A 75 -6.81 -4.34 14.15
C TYR A 75 -5.47 -4.43 14.89
N ASP A 76 -5.16 -5.59 15.45
CA ASP A 76 -3.86 -5.79 16.13
C ASP A 76 -2.81 -6.25 15.10
N LEU A 77 -1.93 -5.30 14.72
CA LEU A 77 -0.90 -5.51 13.71
C LEU A 77 0.09 -6.62 14.11
N ALA A 78 0.31 -6.84 15.43
CA ALA A 78 1.17 -7.93 15.88
C ALA A 78 0.62 -9.32 15.50
N ASN A 79 -0.68 -9.43 15.25
CA ASN A 79 -1.32 -10.66 14.80
C ASN A 79 -1.35 -10.81 13.27
N MET A 80 -0.77 -9.85 12.51
CA MET A 80 -0.70 -9.93 11.06
C MET A 80 0.24 -11.06 10.64
N PRO A 81 -0.25 -12.13 10.01
CA PRO A 81 0.62 -13.22 9.61
C PRO A 81 1.53 -12.78 8.47
N TYR A 82 2.78 -13.23 8.54
CA TYR A 82 3.71 -13.05 7.42
C TYR A 82 3.21 -13.78 6.18
N GLY A 83 3.18 -13.09 5.06
CA GLY A 83 2.68 -13.65 3.80
C GLY A 83 1.15 -13.79 3.76
N LEU A 84 0.42 -12.94 4.51
CA LEU A 84 -1.04 -12.97 4.51
C LEU A 84 -1.61 -12.90 3.09
N VAL A 85 -2.53 -13.80 2.81
CA VAL A 85 -3.41 -13.75 1.64
C VAL A 85 -4.85 -13.90 2.13
N CYS A 86 -5.67 -12.86 1.95
CA CYS A 86 -7.08 -12.84 2.29
C CYS A 86 -7.93 -12.78 1.02
N SER A 87 -8.77 -13.78 0.79
CA SER A 87 -9.65 -13.83 -0.39
C SER A 87 -10.94 -13.07 -0.13
N ILE A 88 -11.25 -12.08 -0.97
CA ILE A 88 -12.51 -11.34 -1.01
C ILE A 88 -13.45 -11.97 -2.05
N ARG A 89 -12.91 -12.32 -3.23
CA ARG A 89 -13.54 -13.11 -4.29
C ARG A 89 -12.50 -14.10 -4.81
N ASP A 90 -12.86 -15.00 -5.67
CA ASP A 90 -11.92 -16.01 -6.23
C ASP A 90 -10.71 -15.36 -6.88
N ASN A 91 -10.94 -14.24 -7.60
CA ASN A 91 -9.92 -13.48 -8.32
C ASN A 91 -9.58 -12.12 -7.67
N VAL A 92 -10.10 -11.81 -6.46
CA VAL A 92 -9.82 -10.58 -5.69
C VAL A 92 -9.23 -10.95 -4.35
N LYS A 93 -7.97 -10.57 -4.10
CA LYS A 93 -7.25 -10.95 -2.87
C LYS A 93 -6.46 -9.79 -2.30
N CYS A 94 -6.47 -9.68 -0.97
CA CYS A 94 -5.60 -8.79 -0.20
C CYS A 94 -4.31 -9.49 0.19
N TYR A 95 -3.22 -8.75 0.23
CA TYR A 95 -1.88 -9.25 0.48
C TYR A 95 -1.11 -8.35 1.45
N TYR A 96 -0.41 -8.99 2.39
CA TYR A 96 0.56 -8.34 3.27
C TYR A 96 1.87 -9.13 3.24
N ASP A 97 2.98 -8.48 2.84
CA ASP A 97 4.30 -9.09 2.67
C ASP A 97 4.25 -10.39 1.86
N ALA A 98 3.71 -10.34 0.66
CA ALA A 98 3.49 -11.49 -0.21
C ALA A 98 3.99 -11.26 -1.63
N VAL A 99 4.25 -12.35 -2.36
CA VAL A 99 4.61 -12.32 -3.78
C VAL A 99 3.53 -13.03 -4.59
N VAL A 100 3.06 -12.37 -5.63
CA VAL A 100 2.15 -12.96 -6.63
C VAL A 100 2.87 -13.05 -7.96
N ARG A 101 3.04 -14.27 -8.48
CA ARG A 101 3.55 -14.52 -9.82
C ARG A 101 2.38 -14.62 -10.80
N ILE A 102 2.37 -13.77 -11.82
CA ILE A 102 1.44 -13.87 -12.95
C ILE A 102 2.29 -13.88 -14.22
N GLU A 103 2.22 -14.97 -14.98
CA GLU A 103 3.07 -15.18 -16.15
C GLU A 103 4.56 -15.01 -15.79
N ASN A 104 5.23 -14.03 -16.37
CA ASN A 104 6.64 -13.72 -16.16
C ASN A 104 6.88 -12.47 -15.29
N VAL A 105 5.85 -12.04 -14.54
CA VAL A 105 5.88 -10.85 -13.67
C VAL A 105 5.76 -11.29 -12.20
N ASP A 106 6.66 -10.83 -11.35
CA ASP A 106 6.53 -10.87 -9.89
C ASP A 106 5.97 -9.54 -9.38
N PHE A 107 4.81 -9.61 -8.72
CA PHE A 107 4.29 -8.54 -7.89
C PHE A 107 4.74 -8.78 -6.45
N ILE A 108 5.62 -7.93 -5.94
CA ILE A 108 6.11 -7.96 -4.56
C ILE A 108 5.33 -6.92 -3.78
N ILE A 109 4.46 -7.37 -2.89
CA ILE A 109 3.42 -6.56 -2.27
C ILE A 109 3.71 -6.41 -0.78
N SER A 110 3.69 -5.18 -0.29
CA SER A 110 3.92 -4.85 1.12
C SER A 110 3.22 -3.53 1.47
N THR A 111 2.86 -3.34 2.73
CA THR A 111 2.46 -2.01 3.23
C THR A 111 3.65 -1.05 3.22
N LEU A 112 4.86 -1.57 3.38
CA LEU A 112 6.15 -0.89 3.52
C LEU A 112 6.27 -0.15 4.86
N TRP A 113 5.17 0.54 5.30
CA TRP A 113 5.24 1.53 6.34
C TRP A 113 6.27 2.63 6.01
N ALA A 114 6.53 3.55 6.94
CA ALA A 114 7.55 4.56 6.74
C ALA A 114 8.46 4.63 7.96
N ARG A 115 9.28 5.67 8.09
CA ARG A 115 10.24 5.74 9.19
C ARG A 115 10.19 7.08 9.89
N ILE A 116 9.84 7.04 11.16
CA ILE A 116 9.69 8.19 12.04
C ILE A 116 11.00 8.42 12.78
N LYS A 117 11.51 9.64 12.75
CA LYS A 117 12.68 10.04 13.53
C LYS A 117 12.32 10.19 15.01
N LEU A 118 13.27 9.89 15.89
CA LEU A 118 13.06 9.95 17.33
C LEU A 118 12.57 11.33 17.80
N GLU A 119 13.15 12.40 17.26
CA GLU A 119 12.79 13.78 17.59
C GLU A 119 11.38 14.18 17.11
N GLU A 120 10.80 13.43 16.18
CA GLU A 120 9.46 13.64 15.61
C GLU A 120 8.42 12.68 16.21
N ALA A 121 8.85 11.67 16.96
CA ALA A 121 8.01 10.59 17.47
C ALA A 121 6.79 11.08 18.25
N TYR A 122 7.03 11.97 19.23
CA TYR A 122 5.95 12.49 20.08
C TYR A 122 4.86 13.24 19.29
N ILE A 123 5.26 14.12 18.37
CA ILE A 123 4.29 14.89 17.56
C ILE A 123 3.56 13.99 16.56
N THR A 124 4.25 13.00 16.01
CA THR A 124 3.68 12.04 15.06
C THR A 124 2.65 11.13 15.74
N GLU A 125 2.97 10.54 16.89
CA GLU A 125 2.01 9.71 17.64
C GLU A 125 0.74 10.46 18.02
N ARG A 126 0.83 11.76 18.32
CA ARG A 126 -0.33 12.56 18.67
C ARG A 126 -1.13 13.04 17.48
N GLY A 127 -0.49 13.25 16.33
CA GLY A 127 -1.07 13.89 15.15
C GLY A 127 -1.56 12.92 14.07
N VAL A 128 -1.09 11.67 14.07
CA VAL A 128 -1.41 10.68 13.04
C VAL A 128 -2.38 9.63 13.56
N SER A 129 -3.44 9.39 12.81
CA SER A 129 -4.55 8.52 13.21
C SER A 129 -4.15 7.08 13.47
N ASP A 130 -3.09 6.58 12.82
CA ASP A 130 -2.59 5.21 12.96
C ASP A 130 -2.33 4.84 14.42
N PHE A 131 -1.72 5.78 15.19
CA PHE A 131 -1.37 5.59 16.60
C PHE A 131 -2.58 5.61 17.55
N HIS A 132 -3.77 5.89 17.03
CA HIS A 132 -5.02 5.90 17.79
C HIS A 132 -6.00 4.83 17.35
N ARG A 133 -5.79 4.22 16.17
CA ARG A 133 -6.75 3.33 15.50
C ARG A 133 -6.23 1.95 15.19
N ILE A 134 -4.91 1.72 15.37
CA ILE A 134 -4.25 0.43 15.15
C ILE A 134 -3.70 -0.04 16.51
N LEU A 135 -3.79 -1.35 16.78
CA LEU A 135 -3.21 -1.96 17.96
C LEU A 135 -1.90 -2.70 17.62
N PHE A 136 -1.09 -2.90 18.65
CA PHE A 136 0.08 -3.77 18.62
C PHE A 136 0.21 -4.49 19.97
N ASN A 137 0.05 -5.81 19.99
CA ASN A 137 -0.02 -6.64 21.21
C ASN A 137 -1.06 -6.14 22.22
N GLY A 138 -2.25 -5.77 21.75
CA GLY A 138 -3.36 -5.34 22.58
C GLY A 138 -3.27 -3.88 23.10
N ALA A 139 -2.18 -3.17 22.85
CA ALA A 139 -2.01 -1.75 23.13
C ALA A 139 -2.06 -0.92 21.83
N THR A 140 -2.20 0.40 21.94
CA THR A 140 -2.09 1.28 20.76
C THR A 140 -0.71 1.18 20.12
N LEU A 141 -0.66 1.27 18.79
CA LEU A 141 0.58 1.30 18.03
C LEU A 141 1.50 2.43 18.53
N THR A 142 2.80 2.18 18.60
CA THR A 142 3.81 3.17 18.91
C THR A 142 4.72 3.44 17.73
N TRP A 143 5.43 4.56 17.72
CA TRP A 143 6.39 4.91 16.68
C TRP A 143 7.51 3.85 16.54
N ASP A 144 7.92 3.23 17.63
CA ASP A 144 8.95 2.19 17.64
C ASP A 144 8.43 0.90 16.97
N ASN A 145 7.18 0.50 17.26
CA ASN A 145 6.55 -0.63 16.58
C ASN A 145 6.34 -0.34 15.08
N PHE A 146 5.92 0.88 14.74
CA PHE A 146 5.78 1.34 13.37
C PHE A 146 7.11 1.22 12.59
N ASN A 147 8.21 1.72 13.16
CA ASN A 147 9.53 1.61 12.55
C ASN A 147 10.02 0.17 12.42
N ARG A 148 9.71 -0.70 13.40
CA ARG A 148 10.03 -2.13 13.32
C ARG A 148 9.26 -2.84 12.21
N GLU A 149 8.01 -2.48 12.00
CA GLU A 149 7.22 -3.02 10.88
C GLU A 149 7.78 -2.53 9.54
N HIS A 150 8.21 -1.26 9.44
CA HIS A 150 8.94 -0.80 8.26
C HIS A 150 10.19 -1.65 7.99
N ASP A 151 11.03 -1.87 8.99
CA ASP A 151 12.26 -2.66 8.84
C ASP A 151 11.96 -4.11 8.40
N LYS A 152 10.86 -4.68 8.85
CA LYS A 152 10.40 -6.02 8.46
C LYS A 152 9.91 -6.05 7.00
N CYS A 153 9.03 -5.12 6.64
CA CYS A 153 8.49 -5.01 5.29
C CYS A 153 9.60 -4.71 4.26
N PHE A 154 10.52 -3.82 4.58
CA PHE A 154 11.61 -3.49 3.66
C PHE A 154 12.58 -4.65 3.48
N ARG A 155 12.95 -5.37 4.54
CA ARG A 155 13.74 -6.62 4.41
C ARG A 155 13.03 -7.67 3.56
N PHE A 156 11.70 -7.79 3.70
CA PHE A 156 10.91 -8.67 2.83
C PHE A 156 11.05 -8.26 1.36
N ILE A 157 10.86 -6.97 1.02
CA ILE A 157 11.00 -6.47 -0.35
C ILE A 157 12.39 -6.78 -0.88
N GLN A 158 13.45 -6.46 -0.13
CA GLN A 158 14.84 -6.72 -0.52
C GLN A 158 15.09 -8.21 -0.81
N ASP A 159 14.63 -9.10 0.10
CA ASP A 159 14.78 -10.55 -0.05
C ASP A 159 14.06 -11.08 -1.30
N LYS A 160 12.83 -10.62 -1.55
CA LYS A 160 12.03 -11.11 -2.68
C LYS A 160 12.52 -10.55 -4.01
N VAL A 161 12.93 -9.30 -4.06
CA VAL A 161 13.58 -8.71 -5.25
C VAL A 161 14.86 -9.45 -5.59
N ALA A 162 15.73 -9.73 -4.61
CA ALA A 162 17.00 -10.42 -4.81
C ALA A 162 16.83 -11.89 -5.27
N LYS A 163 15.75 -12.55 -4.82
CA LYS A 163 15.45 -13.97 -5.15
C LYS A 163 14.53 -14.14 -6.35
N SER A 164 14.01 -13.06 -6.90
CA SER A 164 13.10 -13.15 -8.05
C SER A 164 13.80 -13.74 -9.27
N THR A 165 13.10 -14.66 -9.92
CA THR A 165 13.49 -15.23 -11.23
C THR A 165 12.55 -14.78 -12.34
N ALA A 166 11.66 -13.83 -12.05
CA ALA A 166 10.77 -13.25 -13.05
C ALA A 166 11.55 -12.39 -14.05
N VAL A 167 11.01 -12.27 -15.24
CA VAL A 167 11.53 -11.33 -16.26
C VAL A 167 11.26 -9.90 -15.83
N HIS A 168 10.10 -9.66 -15.21
CA HIS A 168 9.66 -8.35 -14.76
C HIS A 168 9.38 -8.35 -13.26
N ILE A 169 9.82 -7.32 -12.56
CA ILE A 169 9.58 -7.13 -11.11
C ILE A 169 8.83 -5.83 -10.91
N ILE A 170 7.67 -5.94 -10.27
CA ILE A 170 6.84 -4.81 -9.86
C ILE A 170 6.73 -4.84 -8.34
N VAL A 171 7.15 -3.78 -7.68
CA VAL A 171 6.93 -3.59 -6.24
C VAL A 171 5.65 -2.77 -6.06
N VAL A 172 4.79 -3.22 -5.15
CA VAL A 172 3.55 -2.53 -4.78
C VAL A 172 3.60 -2.24 -3.29
N THR A 173 3.61 -0.96 -2.95
CA THR A 173 3.57 -0.54 -1.55
C THR A 173 2.42 0.42 -1.31
N HIS A 174 2.00 0.57 -0.04
CA HIS A 174 1.07 1.65 0.29
C HIS A 174 1.84 2.94 0.60
N HIS A 175 2.77 2.90 1.55
CA HIS A 175 3.56 4.09 1.91
C HIS A 175 4.52 4.51 0.80
N VAL A 176 4.80 5.82 0.77
CA VAL A 176 5.63 6.48 -0.25
C VAL A 176 7.11 6.10 -0.08
N PRO A 177 7.77 5.55 -1.10
CA PRO A 177 9.11 4.98 -0.94
C PRO A 177 10.27 5.98 -1.12
N SER A 178 10.01 7.24 -1.46
CA SER A 178 11.05 8.28 -1.56
C SER A 178 10.47 9.67 -1.36
N PHE A 179 11.25 10.58 -0.75
CA PHE A 179 10.85 11.99 -0.63
C PHE A 179 10.73 12.70 -1.99
N GLN A 180 11.31 12.16 -3.07
CA GLN A 180 11.07 12.65 -4.42
C GLN A 180 9.63 12.45 -4.91
N LEU A 181 8.87 11.57 -4.26
CA LEU A 181 7.49 11.19 -4.55
C LEU A 181 6.51 11.76 -3.51
N ALA A 182 7.03 12.42 -2.47
CA ALA A 182 6.21 13.07 -1.45
C ALA A 182 5.58 14.35 -1.98
N SER A 183 4.35 14.66 -1.51
CA SER A 183 3.72 15.94 -1.85
C SER A 183 4.55 17.12 -1.35
N PRO A 184 4.89 18.08 -2.22
CA PRO A 184 5.59 19.30 -1.82
C PRO A 184 4.80 20.16 -0.83
N ASP A 185 3.48 19.98 -0.75
CA ASP A 185 2.62 20.71 0.19
C ASP A 185 2.93 20.36 1.65
N PHE A 186 3.56 19.19 1.89
CA PHE A 186 3.97 18.73 3.20
C PHE A 186 5.49 18.81 3.42
N ALA A 187 6.21 19.53 2.55
CA ALA A 187 7.65 19.74 2.71
C ALA A 187 7.97 20.37 4.07
N GLY A 188 8.84 19.72 4.86
CA GLY A 188 9.20 20.16 6.20
C GLY A 188 8.18 19.84 7.31
N SER A 189 7.10 19.11 7.01
CA SER A 189 6.18 18.64 8.04
C SER A 189 6.88 17.65 8.97
N LYS A 190 6.70 17.83 10.28
CA LYS A 190 7.29 16.97 11.32
C LYS A 190 6.64 15.59 11.44
N ILE A 191 5.54 15.35 10.72
CA ILE A 191 4.87 14.04 10.70
C ILE A 191 5.14 13.28 9.40
N ASN A 192 5.96 13.82 8.48
CA ASN A 192 6.25 13.17 7.19
C ASN A 192 6.83 11.77 7.31
N GLY A 193 7.54 11.48 8.41
CA GLY A 193 8.06 10.16 8.67
C GLY A 193 7.01 9.06 8.87
N ALA A 194 5.73 9.42 9.04
CA ALA A 194 4.63 8.46 9.02
C ALA A 194 4.10 8.17 7.61
N PHE A 195 4.48 8.96 6.61
CA PHE A 195 3.95 8.87 5.25
C PHE A 195 4.99 8.42 4.24
N THR A 196 6.24 8.86 4.42
CA THR A 196 7.30 8.69 3.43
C THR A 196 8.58 8.19 4.08
N VAL A 197 9.21 7.23 3.44
CA VAL A 197 10.55 6.74 3.79
C VAL A 197 11.50 6.96 2.61
N GLU A 198 12.79 7.19 2.88
CA GLU A 198 13.78 7.42 1.83
C GLU A 198 14.47 6.12 1.42
N LEU A 199 14.12 5.61 0.25
CA LEU A 199 14.69 4.42 -0.35
C LEU A 199 15.28 4.69 -1.75
N GLU A 200 15.54 5.94 -2.11
CA GLU A 200 16.02 6.33 -3.44
C GLU A 200 17.21 5.49 -3.89
N GLN A 201 18.24 5.37 -3.05
CA GLN A 201 19.43 4.59 -3.37
C GLN A 201 19.12 3.11 -3.67
N TYR A 202 18.19 2.52 -2.93
CA TYR A 202 17.75 1.14 -3.19
C TYR A 202 16.97 1.05 -4.51
N ILE A 203 16.06 1.97 -4.75
CA ILE A 203 15.27 2.01 -5.99
C ILE A 203 16.18 2.12 -7.20
N GLU A 204 17.15 3.04 -7.19
CA GLU A 204 18.11 3.27 -8.28
C GLU A 204 18.93 2.03 -8.65
N THR A 205 19.35 1.27 -7.63
CA THR A 205 20.26 0.13 -7.81
C THR A 205 19.54 -1.21 -7.98
N SER A 206 18.24 -1.27 -7.70
CA SER A 206 17.43 -2.50 -7.76
C SER A 206 17.07 -2.88 -9.20
N PRO A 207 16.74 -4.17 -9.47
CA PRO A 207 16.22 -4.61 -10.76
C PRO A 207 14.73 -4.31 -10.96
N VAL A 208 14.07 -3.59 -10.06
CA VAL A 208 12.65 -3.26 -10.11
C VAL A 208 12.35 -2.38 -11.33
N GLU A 209 11.32 -2.72 -12.09
CA GLU A 209 10.90 -1.94 -13.27
C GLU A 209 9.83 -0.91 -12.91
N TYR A 210 8.89 -1.29 -12.05
CA TYR A 210 7.81 -0.43 -11.59
C TYR A 210 7.68 -0.49 -10.08
N TRP A 211 7.43 0.68 -9.47
CA TRP A 211 7.08 0.82 -8.08
C TRP A 211 5.74 1.56 -7.99
N ILE A 212 4.68 0.84 -7.66
CA ILE A 212 3.32 1.40 -7.52
C ILE A 212 3.09 1.72 -6.04
N TYR A 213 2.61 2.92 -5.74
CA TYR A 213 2.41 3.37 -4.36
C TYR A 213 1.16 4.24 -4.19
N GLY A 214 0.75 4.50 -2.93
CA GLY A 214 -0.39 5.30 -2.51
C GLY A 214 -0.07 6.29 -1.39
N HIS A 215 -1.01 6.47 -0.46
CA HIS A 215 -0.90 7.13 0.84
C HIS A 215 -0.73 8.65 0.85
N SER A 216 -0.10 9.25 -0.15
CA SER A 216 0.17 10.68 -0.16
C SER A 216 -1.02 11.55 -0.62
N HIS A 217 -2.10 10.94 -1.08
CA HIS A 217 -3.27 11.58 -1.71
C HIS A 217 -2.87 12.58 -2.80
N ARG A 218 -1.74 12.31 -3.47
CA ARG A 218 -1.24 13.10 -4.58
C ARG A 218 -0.53 12.22 -5.59
N ASN A 219 -0.97 12.31 -6.83
CA ASN A 219 -0.37 11.56 -7.92
C ASN A 219 0.93 12.21 -8.38
N ILE A 220 2.05 11.53 -8.18
CA ILE A 220 3.37 11.92 -8.64
C ILE A 220 4.00 10.73 -9.33
N ASP A 221 4.23 10.85 -10.63
CA ASP A 221 4.93 9.84 -11.41
C ASP A 221 6.36 10.32 -11.67
N LYS A 222 7.33 9.45 -11.40
CA LYS A 222 8.75 9.78 -11.56
C LYS A 222 9.58 8.54 -11.88
N VAL A 223 10.64 8.74 -12.63
CA VAL A 223 11.66 7.71 -12.84
C VAL A 223 12.82 7.94 -11.87
N ILE A 224 13.11 6.95 -11.04
CA ILE A 224 14.25 6.92 -10.12
C ILE A 224 15.21 5.83 -10.60
N GLY A 225 16.40 6.20 -11.06
CA GLY A 225 17.28 5.27 -11.79
C GLY A 225 16.60 4.74 -13.05
N LYS A 226 16.25 3.46 -13.07
CA LYS A 226 15.47 2.84 -14.16
C LYS A 226 14.05 2.47 -13.77
N THR A 227 13.70 2.61 -12.49
CA THR A 227 12.40 2.24 -11.95
C THR A 227 11.40 3.36 -12.20
N LYS A 228 10.26 3.02 -12.79
CA LYS A 228 9.12 3.93 -12.90
C LYS A 228 8.31 3.84 -11.61
N CYS A 229 8.28 4.94 -10.86
CA CYS A 229 7.47 5.08 -9.65
C CYS A 229 6.18 5.79 -10.03
N GLU A 230 5.04 5.14 -9.79
CA GLU A 230 3.74 5.58 -10.30
C GLU A 230 2.66 5.49 -9.21
N SER A 231 1.74 6.45 -9.22
CA SER A 231 0.59 6.48 -8.31
C SER A 231 -0.67 6.94 -9.03
N ASN A 232 -1.84 6.45 -8.57
CA ASN A 232 -3.16 6.85 -9.09
C ASN A 232 -4.16 6.80 -7.93
N GLN A 233 -4.13 7.82 -7.11
CA GLN A 233 -4.89 7.98 -5.86
C GLN A 233 -6.17 8.77 -6.12
N LEU A 234 -7.24 8.44 -5.38
CA LEU A 234 -8.52 9.14 -5.46
C LEU A 234 -8.47 10.49 -4.74
#